data_dc46bdabe2389bfcf0ffe0f861e1e734
#
_entry.id   dc46bdabe2389bfcf0ffe0f861e1e734
#
_cell.length_a   1.000
_cell.length_b   1.000
_cell.length_c   1.000
_cell.angle_alpha   90.00
_cell.angle_beta   90.00
_cell.angle_gamma   90.00
#
_symmetry.space_group_name_H-M   'P 1'
#
loop_
_entity.id
_entity.type
_entity.pdbx_description
1 polymer ?
#
loop_
_entity_poly.entity_id
_entity_poly.type
_entity_poly.pdbx_seq_one_letter_code
_entity_poly.pdbx_strand_id
1 'polypeptide(L)'
;KGTDKNYDLTLVDGSLDIAKAKINQVTGITADHRTYDATTNATLNTVTAQFEGIVVGDQLTVATATGKFNDKNVGTAKHVAINNISLSGTDSNNYDLVKNTAQTTANIGKANINSITGITANSRVYDGLTDASLNIANTQFNGLYSGDQLTVATATGQFESASTGQNKTV
;
A
#
# COMPACT_ATOMS: atom_id res chain seq x y z
N LYS A 1 -59.04 -15.71 -22.17
CA LYS A 1 -60.08 -16.71 -22.58
C LYS A 1 -60.74 -16.18 -23.81
N GLY A 2 -60.69 -16.91 -24.94
CA GLY A 2 -61.45 -16.56 -26.14
C GLY A 2 -62.95 -16.63 -25.86
N THR A 3 -63.71 -15.79 -26.53
CA THR A 3 -65.20 -15.69 -26.36
C THR A 3 -65.95 -16.44 -27.43
N ASP A 4 -65.30 -17.04 -28.43
CA ASP A 4 -65.92 -17.81 -29.48
C ASP A 4 -66.09 -19.26 -29.04
N LYS A 5 -67.32 -19.76 -29.12
CA LYS A 5 -67.67 -21.10 -28.67
C LYS A 5 -67.18 -22.22 -29.61
N ASN A 6 -66.69 -21.88 -30.78
CA ASN A 6 -66.23 -22.83 -31.79
C ASN A 6 -64.78 -23.18 -31.71
N TYR A 7 -64.03 -22.56 -30.73
CA TYR A 7 -62.58 -22.74 -30.58
C TYR A 7 -62.16 -23.00 -29.13
N ASP A 8 -61.36 -23.99 -28.96
CA ASP A 8 -60.58 -24.20 -27.72
C ASP A 8 -59.24 -23.48 -27.83
N LEU A 9 -58.98 -22.58 -26.88
CA LEU A 9 -57.72 -21.85 -26.82
C LEU A 9 -56.72 -22.52 -25.81
N THR A 10 -55.66 -23.07 -26.34
CA THR A 10 -54.56 -23.54 -25.54
C THR A 10 -53.53 -22.46 -25.47
N LEU A 11 -53.24 -21.97 -24.25
CA LEU A 11 -52.15 -21.06 -24.01
C LEU A 11 -50.85 -21.86 -23.88
N VAL A 12 -49.83 -21.46 -24.61
CA VAL A 12 -48.48 -21.99 -24.50
C VAL A 12 -47.62 -20.96 -23.78
N ASP A 13 -46.98 -21.36 -22.68
CA ASP A 13 -46.08 -20.50 -21.95
C ASP A 13 -44.86 -20.16 -22.80
N GLY A 14 -44.50 -18.88 -22.86
CA GLY A 14 -43.27 -18.40 -23.47
C GLY A 14 -42.17 -18.30 -22.42
N SER A 15 -40.90 -18.40 -22.86
CA SER A 15 -39.73 -18.11 -22.05
C SER A 15 -39.13 -16.76 -22.44
N LEU A 16 -38.62 -16.01 -21.47
CA LEU A 16 -37.91 -14.75 -21.64
C LEU A 16 -36.64 -14.77 -20.80
N ASP A 17 -35.52 -14.42 -21.41
CA ASP A 17 -34.25 -14.28 -20.72
C ASP A 17 -34.08 -12.84 -20.17
N ILE A 18 -33.62 -12.75 -18.94
CA ILE A 18 -33.24 -11.47 -18.32
C ILE A 18 -31.70 -11.45 -18.23
N ALA A 19 -31.07 -10.57 -18.99
CA ALA A 19 -29.62 -10.41 -18.98
C ALA A 19 -29.16 -9.57 -17.76
N LYS A 20 -27.94 -9.81 -17.31
CA LYS A 20 -27.31 -9.05 -16.22
C LYS A 20 -27.15 -7.58 -16.60
N ALA A 21 -27.38 -6.70 -15.63
CA ALA A 21 -27.04 -5.28 -15.73
C ALA A 21 -25.52 -5.08 -15.65
N LYS A 22 -25.04 -3.94 -16.14
CA LYS A 22 -23.60 -3.66 -16.19
C LYS A 22 -23.21 -2.60 -15.17
N ILE A 23 -22.18 -2.91 -14.36
CA ILE A 23 -21.45 -1.92 -13.59
C ILE A 23 -20.28 -1.46 -14.46
N ASN A 24 -20.31 -0.19 -14.90
CA ASN A 24 -19.31 0.35 -15.81
C ASN A 24 -17.94 0.50 -15.15
N GLN A 25 -17.92 0.99 -13.91
CA GLN A 25 -16.72 1.12 -13.11
C GLN A 25 -17.05 1.17 -11.61
N VAL A 26 -16.03 0.90 -10.79
CA VAL A 26 -16.07 1.09 -9.34
C VAL A 26 -15.19 2.27 -8.98
N THR A 27 -15.72 3.22 -8.21
CA THR A 27 -15.02 4.41 -7.71
C THR A 27 -15.04 4.45 -6.19
N GLY A 28 -14.42 5.45 -5.56
CA GLY A 28 -14.45 5.61 -4.10
C GLY A 28 -13.56 4.63 -3.31
N ILE A 29 -12.81 3.74 -3.98
CA ILE A 29 -11.80 2.91 -3.31
C ILE A 29 -10.60 3.80 -2.99
N THR A 30 -10.15 3.79 -1.74
CA THR A 30 -8.98 4.53 -1.29
C THR A 30 -7.85 3.59 -0.87
N ALA A 31 -6.63 4.11 -0.77
CA ALA A 31 -5.48 3.39 -0.24
C ALA A 31 -4.98 4.05 1.04
N ASP A 32 -4.56 3.24 2.00
CA ASP A 32 -4.01 3.72 3.27
C ASP A 32 -2.61 4.32 3.07
N HIS A 33 -2.32 5.39 3.81
CA HIS A 33 -0.95 5.86 3.97
C HIS A 33 -0.14 4.84 4.77
N ARG A 34 1.13 4.69 4.43
CA ARG A 34 2.00 3.75 5.12
C ARG A 34 3.41 4.27 5.31
N THR A 35 4.15 3.63 6.18
CA THR A 35 5.60 3.78 6.30
C THR A 35 6.30 2.90 5.26
N TYR A 36 7.46 3.31 4.77
CA TYR A 36 8.31 2.54 3.87
C TYR A 36 8.61 1.14 4.45
N ASP A 37 8.42 0.10 3.64
CA ASP A 37 8.61 -1.30 3.98
C ASP A 37 9.35 -2.09 2.89
N ALA A 38 9.98 -1.39 1.95
CA ALA A 38 10.69 -1.90 0.78
C ALA A 38 9.80 -2.63 -0.25
N THR A 39 8.45 -2.60 -0.10
CA THR A 39 7.49 -3.21 -1.05
C THR A 39 6.71 -2.16 -1.84
N THR A 40 5.94 -2.60 -2.84
CA THR A 40 4.97 -1.77 -3.56
C THR A 40 3.51 -2.06 -3.18
N ASN A 41 3.25 -2.98 -2.26
CA ASN A 41 1.88 -3.34 -1.88
C ASN A 41 1.15 -2.15 -1.23
N ALA A 42 -0.13 -1.99 -1.55
CA ALA A 42 -1.00 -0.99 -0.95
C ALA A 42 -2.20 -1.65 -0.30
N THR A 43 -2.49 -1.30 0.95
CA THR A 43 -3.73 -1.67 1.64
C THR A 43 -4.85 -0.79 1.11
N LEU A 44 -5.95 -1.41 0.71
CA LEU A 44 -7.11 -0.72 0.15
C LEU A 44 -8.25 -0.67 1.17
N ASN A 45 -8.94 0.48 1.20
CA ASN A 45 -10.23 0.64 1.87
C ASN A 45 -11.34 0.68 0.80
N THR A 46 -12.23 -0.28 0.85
CA THR A 46 -13.33 -0.46 -0.12
C THR A 46 -14.71 -0.09 0.45
N VAL A 47 -14.78 0.35 1.71
CA VAL A 47 -16.06 0.65 2.42
C VAL A 47 -16.85 1.76 1.72
N THR A 48 -16.16 2.71 1.11
CA THR A 48 -16.76 3.85 0.40
C THR A 48 -16.88 3.63 -1.11
N ALA A 49 -16.72 2.37 -1.58
CA ALA A 49 -16.84 2.05 -2.99
C ALA A 49 -18.22 2.41 -3.54
N GLN A 50 -18.26 2.97 -4.74
CA GLN A 50 -19.46 3.33 -5.48
C GLN A 50 -19.47 2.60 -6.81
N PHE A 51 -20.67 2.17 -7.24
CA PHE A 51 -20.85 1.31 -8.39
C PHE A 51 -21.67 2.07 -9.46
N GLU A 52 -21.01 2.44 -10.55
CA GLU A 52 -21.67 3.16 -11.64
C GLU A 52 -22.53 2.22 -12.48
N GLY A 53 -23.86 2.45 -12.47
CA GLY A 53 -24.84 1.60 -13.14
C GLY A 53 -25.59 0.66 -12.21
N ILE A 54 -25.43 0.80 -10.88
CA ILE A 54 -26.25 0.05 -9.91
C ILE A 54 -27.71 0.51 -9.96
N VAL A 55 -28.63 -0.43 -9.87
CA VAL A 55 -30.07 -0.17 -9.77
C VAL A 55 -30.39 0.33 -8.34
N VAL A 56 -31.26 1.33 -8.24
CA VAL A 56 -31.65 1.90 -6.95
C VAL A 56 -32.30 0.83 -6.06
N GLY A 57 -31.75 0.66 -4.86
CA GLY A 57 -32.23 -0.31 -3.88
C GLY A 57 -31.36 -1.57 -3.79
N ASP A 58 -30.54 -1.87 -4.81
CA ASP A 58 -29.65 -3.02 -4.81
C ASP A 58 -28.41 -2.79 -3.93
N GLN A 59 -27.85 -3.89 -3.41
CA GLN A 59 -26.71 -3.90 -2.49
C GLN A 59 -25.50 -4.59 -3.14
N LEU A 60 -24.46 -3.81 -3.43
CA LEU A 60 -23.17 -4.29 -3.92
C LEU A 60 -22.03 -3.91 -2.97
N THR A 61 -21.03 -4.74 -2.93
CA THR A 61 -19.74 -4.50 -2.24
C THR A 61 -18.59 -5.01 -3.10
N VAL A 62 -17.37 -4.63 -2.77
CA VAL A 62 -16.16 -5.17 -3.39
C VAL A 62 -15.74 -6.44 -2.64
N ALA A 63 -15.71 -7.58 -3.35
CA ALA A 63 -15.24 -8.85 -2.78
C ALA A 63 -13.73 -8.95 -2.72
N THR A 64 -13.06 -8.58 -3.82
CA THR A 64 -11.59 -8.57 -3.93
C THR A 64 -11.12 -7.34 -4.67
N ALA A 65 -9.95 -6.83 -4.29
CA ALA A 65 -9.19 -5.84 -5.02
C ALA A 65 -7.72 -5.91 -4.58
N THR A 66 -6.79 -5.62 -5.48
CA THR A 66 -5.36 -5.56 -5.18
C THR A 66 -4.81 -4.19 -5.50
N GLY A 67 -4.10 -3.58 -4.55
CA GLY A 67 -3.47 -2.26 -4.70
C GLY A 67 -1.96 -2.34 -4.82
N LYS A 68 -1.38 -1.55 -5.72
CA LYS A 68 0.08 -1.41 -5.83
C LYS A 68 0.46 0.03 -6.10
N PHE A 69 1.43 0.53 -5.34
CA PHE A 69 2.14 1.76 -5.64
C PHE A 69 2.98 1.60 -6.92
N ASN A 70 3.17 2.68 -7.66
CA ASN A 70 4.03 2.71 -8.86
C ASN A 70 5.50 2.38 -8.55
N ASP A 71 5.98 2.71 -7.35
CA ASP A 71 7.30 2.33 -6.82
C ASP A 71 7.29 2.30 -5.28
N LYS A 72 8.34 1.74 -4.66
CA LYS A 72 8.45 1.59 -3.20
C LYS A 72 8.88 2.87 -2.46
N ASN A 73 9.36 3.91 -3.16
CA ASN A 73 10.03 5.04 -2.54
C ASN A 73 9.06 5.95 -1.76
N VAL A 74 9.61 6.65 -0.80
CA VAL A 74 8.93 7.70 -0.02
C VAL A 74 8.38 8.79 -0.93
N GLY A 75 7.17 9.26 -0.66
CA GLY A 75 6.55 10.35 -1.40
C GLY A 75 5.11 10.61 -0.97
N THR A 76 4.59 11.76 -1.37
CA THR A 76 3.20 12.18 -1.15
C THR A 76 2.39 11.99 -2.42
N ALA A 77 1.09 11.71 -2.25
CA ALA A 77 0.14 11.53 -3.35
C ALA A 77 0.66 10.57 -4.44
N LYS A 78 1.35 9.50 -4.03
CA LYS A 78 1.88 8.49 -4.96
C LYS A 78 0.73 7.71 -5.58
N HIS A 79 0.84 7.47 -6.88
CA HIS A 79 -0.14 6.71 -7.63
C HIS A 79 -0.22 5.26 -7.14
N VAL A 80 -1.45 4.80 -6.92
CA VAL A 80 -1.79 3.42 -6.56
C VAL A 80 -2.70 2.85 -7.65
N ALA A 81 -2.23 1.85 -8.37
CA ALA A 81 -3.04 1.07 -9.29
C ALA A 81 -3.87 0.05 -8.51
N ILE A 82 -5.16 -0.04 -8.82
CA ILE A 82 -6.10 -1.01 -8.25
C ILE A 82 -6.51 -1.97 -9.35
N ASN A 83 -6.32 -3.26 -9.13
CA ASN A 83 -6.61 -4.31 -10.08
C ASN A 83 -7.44 -5.43 -9.44
N ASN A 84 -7.97 -6.33 -10.27
CA ASN A 84 -8.70 -7.52 -9.85
C ASN A 84 -9.90 -7.19 -8.95
N ILE A 85 -10.60 -6.09 -9.26
CA ILE A 85 -11.84 -5.75 -8.57
C ILE A 85 -12.88 -6.79 -8.94
N SER A 86 -13.54 -7.37 -7.94
CA SER A 86 -14.69 -8.25 -8.11
C SER A 86 -15.85 -7.80 -7.23
N LEU A 87 -17.07 -8.11 -7.66
CA LEU A 87 -18.29 -7.72 -6.96
C LEU A 87 -18.72 -8.79 -5.96
N SER A 88 -19.37 -8.35 -4.89
CA SER A 88 -20.11 -9.14 -3.91
C SER A 88 -21.35 -8.34 -3.46
N GLY A 89 -22.11 -8.89 -2.52
CA GLY A 89 -23.36 -8.31 -2.05
C GLY A 89 -24.56 -9.14 -2.50
N THR A 90 -25.73 -8.88 -1.89
CA THR A 90 -26.95 -9.65 -2.10
C THR A 90 -27.35 -9.73 -3.56
N ASP A 91 -27.14 -8.63 -4.31
CA ASP A 91 -27.59 -8.49 -5.68
C ASP A 91 -26.49 -8.69 -6.73
N SER A 92 -25.27 -9.07 -6.30
CA SER A 92 -24.10 -9.17 -7.18
C SER A 92 -24.28 -10.13 -8.35
N ASN A 93 -25.13 -11.16 -8.22
CA ASN A 93 -25.42 -12.11 -9.28
C ASN A 93 -26.16 -11.49 -10.46
N ASN A 94 -26.80 -10.33 -10.28
CA ASN A 94 -27.54 -9.60 -11.30
C ASN A 94 -26.66 -8.68 -12.15
N TYR A 95 -25.35 -8.62 -11.86
CA TYR A 95 -24.43 -7.64 -12.46
C TYR A 95 -23.20 -8.29 -13.08
N ASP A 96 -22.71 -7.65 -14.15
CA ASP A 96 -21.37 -7.87 -14.71
C ASP A 96 -20.54 -6.61 -14.56
N LEU A 97 -19.30 -6.74 -14.07
CA LEU A 97 -18.36 -5.63 -13.98
C LEU A 97 -17.60 -5.45 -15.29
N VAL A 98 -17.76 -4.29 -15.93
CA VAL A 98 -17.12 -3.98 -17.22
C VAL A 98 -15.65 -3.65 -17.03
N LYS A 99 -15.33 -2.81 -16.02
CA LYS A 99 -13.96 -2.37 -15.72
C LYS A 99 -13.56 -2.79 -14.31
N ASN A 100 -12.69 -3.77 -14.21
CA ASN A 100 -12.21 -4.35 -12.95
C ASN A 100 -10.94 -3.69 -12.41
N THR A 101 -10.64 -2.46 -12.84
CA THR A 101 -9.50 -1.66 -12.42
C THR A 101 -9.92 -0.27 -12.01
N ALA A 102 -9.20 0.33 -11.09
CA ALA A 102 -9.34 1.71 -10.65
C ALA A 102 -7.97 2.28 -10.28
N GLN A 103 -7.92 3.52 -9.82
CA GLN A 103 -6.70 4.16 -9.33
C GLN A 103 -7.02 5.10 -8.19
N THR A 104 -6.05 5.30 -7.32
CA THR A 104 -6.11 6.26 -6.21
C THR A 104 -4.70 6.76 -5.89
N THR A 105 -4.54 7.54 -4.84
CA THR A 105 -3.24 7.98 -4.36
C THR A 105 -3.12 7.78 -2.86
N ALA A 106 -1.89 7.54 -2.38
CA ALA A 106 -1.58 7.47 -0.96
C ALA A 106 -0.12 7.91 -0.71
N ASN A 107 0.25 8.11 0.55
CA ASN A 107 1.59 8.52 0.92
C ASN A 107 2.42 7.33 1.41
N ILE A 108 3.73 7.36 1.11
CA ILE A 108 4.72 6.50 1.76
C ILE A 108 5.64 7.41 2.57
N GLY A 109 5.62 7.29 3.90
CA GLY A 109 6.52 7.97 4.83
C GLY A 109 7.86 7.26 4.97
N LYS A 110 8.86 7.91 5.59
CA LYS A 110 10.18 7.32 5.86
C LYS A 110 10.09 6.23 6.93
N ALA A 111 10.85 5.16 6.75
CA ALA A 111 11.14 4.20 7.82
C ALA A 111 12.16 4.79 8.82
N ASN A 112 12.11 4.32 10.05
CA ASN A 112 13.06 4.72 11.08
C ASN A 112 14.28 3.78 11.11
N ILE A 113 15.47 4.35 11.25
CA ILE A 113 16.66 3.64 11.71
C ILE A 113 16.69 3.77 13.22
N ASN A 114 16.53 2.65 13.91
CA ASN A 114 16.38 2.63 15.38
C ASN A 114 17.72 2.87 16.11
N SER A 115 18.81 2.37 15.55
CA SER A 115 20.16 2.61 16.08
C SER A 115 21.22 2.43 15.00
N ILE A 116 22.34 3.07 15.22
CA ILE A 116 23.56 2.92 14.43
C ILE A 116 24.63 2.35 15.36
N THR A 117 25.30 1.28 14.94
CA THR A 117 26.34 0.60 15.69
C THR A 117 27.60 0.37 14.84
N GLY A 118 28.69 -0.12 15.42
CA GLY A 118 29.92 -0.43 14.70
C GLY A 118 30.82 0.78 14.42
N ILE A 119 30.48 1.98 14.92
CA ILE A 119 31.37 3.14 14.90
C ILE A 119 32.34 2.99 16.07
N THR A 120 33.65 3.13 15.81
CA THR A 120 34.69 3.07 16.82
C THR A 120 35.60 4.28 16.75
N ALA A 121 36.21 4.66 17.85
CA ALA A 121 37.24 5.71 17.87
C ALA A 121 38.64 5.10 17.66
N ASN A 122 39.48 5.79 16.90
CA ASN A 122 40.89 5.42 16.71
C ASN A 122 41.73 5.88 17.89
N SER A 123 42.66 5.04 18.32
CA SER A 123 43.68 5.44 19.28
C SER A 123 44.61 6.50 18.70
N ARG A 124 45.10 7.41 19.54
CA ARG A 124 46.03 8.46 19.12
C ARG A 124 47.09 8.76 20.21
N VAL A 125 48.13 9.43 19.82
CA VAL A 125 49.13 10.00 20.75
C VAL A 125 48.57 11.27 21.39
N TYR A 126 48.90 11.52 22.65
CA TYR A 126 48.52 12.75 23.37
C TYR A 126 48.98 14.02 22.62
N ASP A 127 48.05 14.93 22.39
CA ASP A 127 48.23 16.21 21.70
C ASP A 127 47.53 17.38 22.39
N GLY A 128 46.96 17.15 23.60
CA GLY A 128 46.23 18.15 24.37
C GLY A 128 44.82 18.45 23.92
N LEU A 129 44.29 17.76 22.88
CA LEU A 129 42.93 17.96 22.32
C LEU A 129 41.98 16.83 22.76
N THR A 130 40.69 17.04 22.59
CA THR A 130 39.64 16.05 22.84
C THR A 130 39.05 15.45 21.57
N ASP A 131 39.39 15.97 20.39
CA ASP A 131 38.80 15.46 19.13
C ASP A 131 39.17 13.98 18.91
N ALA A 132 38.18 13.17 18.51
CA ALA A 132 38.34 11.76 18.23
C ALA A 132 38.15 11.47 16.74
N SER A 133 39.14 10.85 16.11
CA SER A 133 38.99 10.28 14.78
C SER A 133 38.15 9.01 14.86
N LEU A 134 37.08 8.93 14.06
CA LEU A 134 36.15 7.80 14.05
C LEU A 134 36.40 6.87 12.88
N ASN A 135 36.30 5.57 13.14
CA ASN A 135 36.24 4.54 12.11
C ASN A 135 34.75 4.14 11.90
N ILE A 136 34.24 4.40 10.69
CA ILE A 136 32.87 4.14 10.29
C ILE A 136 32.74 2.95 9.33
N ALA A 137 33.83 2.22 9.03
CA ALA A 137 33.83 1.16 8.01
C ALA A 137 32.91 -0.03 8.33
N ASN A 138 32.70 -0.30 9.64
CA ASN A 138 31.87 -1.41 10.10
C ASN A 138 30.48 -0.94 10.60
N THR A 139 30.03 0.23 10.17
CA THR A 139 28.74 0.79 10.60
C THR A 139 27.58 -0.12 10.20
N GLN A 140 26.69 -0.38 11.14
CA GLN A 140 25.47 -1.15 10.95
C GLN A 140 24.23 -0.31 11.32
N PHE A 141 23.17 -0.46 10.55
CA PHE A 141 21.91 0.28 10.73
C PHE A 141 20.80 -0.67 11.12
N ASN A 142 20.33 -0.56 12.36
CA ASN A 142 19.20 -1.36 12.85
C ASN A 142 17.88 -0.77 12.33
N GLY A 143 17.12 -1.55 11.60
CA GLY A 143 15.88 -1.13 10.93
C GLY A 143 16.04 -0.89 9.41
N LEU A 144 17.23 -1.14 8.85
CA LEU A 144 17.45 -1.11 7.41
C LEU A 144 16.80 -2.33 6.74
N TYR A 145 16.00 -2.11 5.72
CA TYR A 145 15.40 -3.19 4.93
C TYR A 145 16.43 -3.85 4.00
N SER A 146 16.25 -5.15 3.80
CA SER A 146 17.13 -5.93 2.91
C SER A 146 17.13 -5.36 1.49
N GLY A 147 18.33 -5.16 0.93
CA GLY A 147 18.54 -4.58 -0.39
C GLY A 147 18.66 -3.06 -0.42
N ASP A 148 18.36 -2.38 0.68
CA ASP A 148 18.64 -0.94 0.81
C ASP A 148 20.08 -0.71 1.31
N GLN A 149 20.65 0.45 0.97
CA GLN A 149 22.01 0.82 1.38
C GLN A 149 22.00 2.20 2.02
N LEU A 150 22.65 2.30 3.17
CA LEU A 150 22.92 3.55 3.86
C LEU A 150 24.40 3.66 4.19
N THR A 151 24.89 4.87 4.24
CA THR A 151 26.24 5.20 4.71
C THR A 151 26.17 6.35 5.70
N VAL A 152 27.11 6.41 6.61
CA VAL A 152 27.30 7.57 7.48
C VAL A 152 28.03 8.65 6.67
N ALA A 153 27.35 9.76 6.40
CA ALA A 153 27.94 10.87 5.64
C ALA A 153 28.95 11.68 6.48
N THR A 154 28.60 11.92 7.75
CA THR A 154 29.44 12.65 8.69
C THR A 154 29.29 12.08 10.10
N ALA A 155 30.39 11.99 10.85
CA ALA A 155 30.38 11.67 12.26
C ALA A 155 31.51 12.45 12.93
N THR A 156 31.25 13.00 14.10
CA THR A 156 32.25 13.67 14.96
C THR A 156 32.26 12.97 16.30
N GLY A 157 33.45 12.81 16.88
CA GLY A 157 33.63 12.22 18.19
C GLY A 157 34.54 13.11 19.04
N GLN A 158 34.34 13.05 20.35
CA GLN A 158 35.19 13.69 21.31
C GLN A 158 35.45 12.75 22.49
N PHE A 159 36.72 12.64 22.92
CA PHE A 159 37.05 11.99 24.19
C PHE A 159 36.53 12.84 25.35
N GLU A 160 36.07 12.21 26.41
CA GLU A 160 35.59 12.88 27.62
C GLU A 160 36.64 13.82 28.25
N SER A 161 37.92 13.57 28.04
CA SER A 161 39.01 14.43 28.47
C SER A 161 40.24 14.25 27.58
N ALA A 162 41.13 15.27 27.53
CA ALA A 162 42.38 15.22 26.79
C ALA A 162 43.48 14.36 27.48
N SER A 163 43.30 14.00 28.75
CA SER A 163 44.32 13.24 29.51
C SER A 163 44.58 11.85 28.91
N THR A 164 45.79 11.32 29.09
CA THR A 164 46.12 9.95 28.71
C THR A 164 45.31 8.93 29.51
N GLY A 165 44.94 7.81 28.89
CA GLY A 165 44.19 6.73 29.52
C GLY A 165 43.85 5.63 28.51
N GLN A 166 43.40 4.47 29.01
CA GLN A 166 42.91 3.35 28.22
C GLN A 166 41.39 3.30 28.31
N ASN A 167 40.71 2.77 27.25
CA ASN A 167 39.26 2.58 27.18
C ASN A 167 38.45 3.86 27.48
N LYS A 168 38.93 5.01 27.00
CA LYS A 168 38.24 6.28 27.18
C LYS A 168 36.97 6.33 26.39
N THR A 169 35.93 6.91 26.99
CA THR A 169 34.63 7.14 26.32
C THR A 169 34.78 8.22 25.25
N VAL A 170 34.09 8.01 24.13
CA VAL A 170 33.92 8.93 23.02
C VAL A 170 32.42 9.14 22.72
#